data_40947b27bf8ea9212f2998a717fb41e3
#
_entry.id   40947b27bf8ea9212f2998a717fb41e3
#
_cell.length_a   1.000
_cell.length_b   1.000
_cell.length_c   1.000
_cell.angle_alpha   90.00
_cell.angle_beta   90.00
_cell.angle_gamma   90.00
#
_symmetry.space_group_name_H-M   'P 1'
#
loop_
_entity.id
_entity.type
_entity.pdbx_description
1 polymer ?
#
loop_
_entity_poly.entity_id
_entity_poly.type
_entity_poly.pdbx_seq_one_letter_code
_entity_poly.pdbx_strand_id
1 'polypeptide(L)'
;MEGAEAGALGARAGALGARAEALLRGDDAAVDCAAGELLAGLRGSAACGVWHKCGTFADHLEGVWRLLWNWGCHEAVCRLGLFHSAYGNSFVAMRLYSPATDRQRLRCLIGEEAEELVYLFCCVDRQSLEAAVLAEGRIRHEGYRLRNVQAADTQDAAELFVSWKQARDMVVETVADYADQSFGWQSDLEAGVPAAQALWPGPMRPTLRLNRLSRFAAAIRDSVERPPACQKGHLDYQLPPLFRCAAGRPCGRLLSEEDERMARDLYWSVIAAEPDMPPSDSVKRLEEASRLNPHVAEPHIVRAQLLVAEGCRGGGLGQLEEALEAVKRGLSLLQDWGTAWDKRMPWAAWVNWARVLALQATEREWPSTHGGFESLGAVLPSQKFRKLNTSRELSTHRA
;
A
#
# COMPACT_ATOMS: atom_id res chain seq x y z
N MET A 1 6.63 -11.98 -30.88
CA MET A 1 7.02 -11.17 -29.70
C MET A 1 5.85 -10.95 -28.75
N GLU A 2 4.65 -10.62 -29.23
CA GLU A 2 3.45 -10.37 -28.39
C GLU A 2 3.04 -11.57 -27.48
N GLY A 3 3.18 -12.81 -27.96
CA GLY A 3 2.81 -14.00 -27.14
C GLY A 3 3.76 -14.27 -25.98
N ALA A 4 5.04 -13.93 -26.08
CA ALA A 4 6.01 -14.09 -25.00
C ALA A 4 5.84 -13.01 -23.91
N GLU A 5 5.46 -11.79 -24.29
CA GLU A 5 5.17 -10.70 -23.36
C GLU A 5 3.87 -10.96 -22.58
N ALA A 6 2.83 -11.47 -23.26
CA ALA A 6 1.58 -11.83 -22.60
C ALA A 6 1.76 -12.99 -21.59
N GLY A 7 2.59 -13.99 -21.95
CA GLY A 7 2.94 -15.08 -21.04
C GLY A 7 3.73 -14.62 -19.82
N ALA A 8 4.69 -13.71 -20.02
CA ALA A 8 5.48 -13.12 -18.93
C ALA A 8 4.63 -12.25 -18.00
N LEU A 9 3.68 -11.47 -18.55
CA LEU A 9 2.72 -10.69 -17.76
C LEU A 9 1.80 -11.59 -16.91
N GLY A 10 1.31 -12.69 -17.47
CA GLY A 10 0.47 -13.65 -16.76
C GLY A 10 1.21 -14.36 -15.62
N ALA A 11 2.45 -14.78 -15.85
CA ALA A 11 3.31 -15.39 -14.82
C ALA A 11 3.64 -14.41 -13.69
N ARG A 12 3.89 -13.14 -14.02
CA ARG A 12 4.16 -12.07 -13.05
C ARG A 12 2.94 -11.75 -12.19
N ALA A 13 1.75 -11.67 -12.79
CA ALA A 13 0.50 -11.47 -12.04
C ALA A 13 0.22 -12.63 -11.08
N GLY A 14 0.51 -13.87 -11.48
CA GLY A 14 0.41 -15.05 -10.63
C GLY A 14 1.39 -15.00 -9.44
N ALA A 15 2.62 -14.57 -9.66
CA ALA A 15 3.62 -14.46 -8.60
C ALA A 15 3.28 -13.38 -7.54
N LEU A 16 2.71 -12.25 -7.98
CA LEU A 16 2.24 -11.20 -7.06
C LEU A 16 1.04 -11.66 -6.23
N GLY A 17 0.08 -12.34 -6.86
CA GLY A 17 -1.03 -12.94 -6.14
C GLY A 17 -0.58 -13.95 -5.09
N ALA A 18 0.42 -14.77 -5.39
CA ALA A 18 0.97 -15.74 -4.44
C ALA A 18 1.66 -15.07 -3.23
N ARG A 19 2.38 -13.95 -3.45
CA ARG A 19 2.98 -13.17 -2.35
C ARG A 19 1.92 -12.53 -1.46
N ALA A 20 0.92 -11.88 -2.05
CA ALA A 20 -0.19 -11.32 -1.30
C ALA A 20 -0.89 -12.38 -0.44
N GLU A 21 -1.12 -13.59 -0.98
CA GLU A 21 -1.71 -14.70 -0.23
C GLU A 21 -0.79 -15.21 0.90
N ALA A 22 0.52 -15.27 0.69
CA ALA A 22 1.48 -15.63 1.73
C ALA A 22 1.44 -14.62 2.89
N LEU A 23 1.50 -13.32 2.57
CA LEU A 23 1.44 -12.24 3.56
C LEU A 23 0.10 -12.21 4.31
N LEU A 24 -1.03 -12.48 3.62
CA LEU A 24 -2.34 -12.59 4.26
C LEU A 24 -2.44 -13.74 5.26
N ARG A 25 -1.69 -14.83 5.03
CA ARG A 25 -1.61 -15.96 5.96
C ARG A 25 -0.58 -15.78 7.06
N GLY A 26 0.21 -14.68 7.04
CA GLY A 26 1.35 -14.49 7.93
C GLY A 26 2.52 -15.44 7.64
N ASP A 27 2.60 -15.97 6.42
CA ASP A 27 3.71 -16.82 5.97
C ASP A 27 4.85 -15.96 5.44
N ASP A 28 5.50 -15.24 6.35
CA ASP A 28 6.56 -14.29 6.05
C ASP A 28 7.81 -15.01 5.49
N ALA A 29 8.03 -16.27 5.88
CA ALA A 29 9.14 -17.09 5.37
C ALA A 29 9.00 -17.45 3.88
N ALA A 30 7.78 -17.47 3.36
CA ALA A 30 7.52 -17.68 1.94
C ALA A 30 7.95 -16.48 1.06
N VAL A 31 8.13 -15.29 1.64
CA VAL A 31 8.57 -14.09 0.92
C VAL A 31 10.02 -13.73 1.20
N ASP A 32 10.51 -13.95 2.41
CA ASP A 32 11.93 -13.80 2.81
C ASP A 32 12.33 -14.94 3.73
N CYS A 33 13.28 -15.77 3.30
CA CYS A 33 13.75 -16.90 4.11
C CYS A 33 14.42 -16.47 5.43
N ALA A 34 14.91 -15.22 5.53
CA ALA A 34 15.46 -14.62 6.74
C ALA A 34 14.39 -13.94 7.63
N ALA A 35 13.13 -13.92 7.22
CA ALA A 35 12.07 -13.19 7.93
C ALA A 35 12.01 -13.54 9.42
N GLY A 36 12.13 -14.80 9.78
CA GLY A 36 12.09 -15.27 11.17
C GLY A 36 13.14 -14.59 12.06
N GLU A 37 14.38 -14.50 11.60
CA GLU A 37 15.49 -13.86 12.31
C GLU A 37 15.34 -12.35 12.35
N LEU A 38 15.03 -11.74 11.21
CA LEU A 38 14.88 -10.29 11.05
C LEU A 38 13.75 -9.74 11.94
N LEU A 39 12.59 -10.37 11.89
CA LEU A 39 11.42 -9.95 12.66
C LEU A 39 11.60 -10.23 14.16
N ALA A 40 12.23 -11.34 14.53
CA ALA A 40 12.57 -11.62 15.93
C ALA A 40 13.53 -10.56 16.50
N GLY A 41 14.56 -10.17 15.74
CA GLY A 41 15.49 -9.10 16.11
C GLY A 41 14.79 -7.76 16.30
N LEU A 42 13.89 -7.40 15.39
CA LEU A 42 13.09 -6.17 15.48
C LEU A 42 12.15 -6.19 16.70
N ARG A 43 11.41 -7.27 16.89
CA ARG A 43 10.45 -7.44 18.00
C ARG A 43 11.14 -7.51 19.36
N GLY A 44 12.40 -7.92 19.42
CA GLY A 44 13.24 -7.87 20.62
C GLY A 44 13.86 -6.49 20.89
N SER A 45 13.65 -5.51 20.04
CA SER A 45 14.25 -4.18 20.15
C SER A 45 13.35 -3.16 20.86
N ALA A 46 13.91 -1.96 21.11
CA ALA A 46 13.16 -0.84 21.69
C ALA A 46 11.98 -0.39 20.81
N ALA A 47 11.95 -0.74 19.53
CA ALA A 47 10.86 -0.36 18.60
C ALA A 47 9.48 -0.90 19.04
N CYS A 48 9.43 -2.03 19.75
CA CYS A 48 8.18 -2.57 20.31
C CYS A 48 7.63 -1.79 21.50
N GLY A 49 8.46 -1.01 22.18
CA GLY A 49 8.06 -0.16 23.31
C GLY A 49 7.61 1.24 22.93
N VAL A 50 7.73 1.62 21.65
CA VAL A 50 7.40 2.96 21.18
C VAL A 50 6.09 2.93 20.40
N TRP A 51 5.11 3.69 20.89
CA TRP A 51 3.85 3.87 20.18
C TRP A 51 4.09 4.70 18.90
N HIS A 52 3.54 4.24 17.78
CA HIS A 52 3.64 4.92 16.50
C HIS A 52 2.35 4.75 15.71
N LYS A 53 1.71 5.86 15.42
CA LYS A 53 0.47 5.89 14.63
C LYS A 53 -0.66 5.07 15.31
N CYS A 54 -0.96 3.86 14.85
CA CYS A 54 -2.01 3.00 15.42
C CYS A 54 -1.48 1.70 16.04
N GLY A 55 -0.15 1.54 16.13
CA GLY A 55 0.51 0.36 16.67
C GLY A 55 1.85 0.72 17.32
N THR A 56 2.74 -0.23 17.38
CA THR A 56 4.13 0.03 17.76
C THR A 56 4.95 0.49 16.56
N PHE A 57 6.11 1.07 16.82
CA PHE A 57 7.05 1.41 15.76
C PHE A 57 7.56 0.16 15.02
N ALA A 58 7.68 -0.97 15.72
CA ALA A 58 7.99 -2.26 15.11
C ALA A 58 6.89 -2.71 14.13
N ASP A 59 5.61 -2.55 14.47
CA ASP A 59 4.49 -2.89 13.58
C ASP A 59 4.53 -2.07 12.29
N HIS A 60 4.90 -0.78 12.38
CA HIS A 60 5.08 0.06 11.20
C HIS A 60 6.24 -0.40 10.32
N LEU A 61 7.41 -0.68 10.89
CA LEU A 61 8.57 -1.17 10.15
C LEU A 61 8.26 -2.50 9.44
N GLU A 62 7.58 -3.42 10.12
CA GLU A 62 7.09 -4.67 9.55
C GLU A 62 6.05 -4.42 8.44
N GLY A 63 5.15 -3.46 8.62
CA GLY A 63 4.16 -3.05 7.62
C GLY A 63 4.82 -2.57 6.32
N VAL A 64 5.79 -1.67 6.41
CA VAL A 64 6.56 -1.17 5.25
C VAL A 64 7.29 -2.32 4.55
N TRP A 65 7.94 -3.21 5.29
CA TRP A 65 8.62 -4.39 4.76
C TRP A 65 7.65 -5.31 4.00
N ARG A 66 6.46 -5.58 4.54
CA ARG A 66 5.43 -6.39 3.88
C ARG A 66 4.90 -5.75 2.60
N LEU A 67 4.72 -4.42 2.59
CA LEU A 67 4.32 -3.69 1.38
C LEU A 67 5.34 -3.84 0.26
N LEU A 68 6.62 -3.67 0.56
CA LEU A 68 7.69 -3.77 -0.43
C LEU A 68 7.81 -5.19 -0.99
N TRP A 69 7.65 -6.22 -0.16
CA TRP A 69 7.56 -7.61 -0.63
C TRP A 69 6.32 -7.88 -1.47
N ASN A 70 5.15 -7.38 -1.06
CA ASN A 70 3.92 -7.49 -1.84
C ASN A 70 4.09 -6.86 -3.23
N TRP A 71 4.79 -5.75 -3.30
CA TRP A 71 5.08 -5.05 -4.56
C TRP A 71 6.15 -5.75 -5.41
N GLY A 72 6.82 -6.76 -4.88
CA GLY A 72 7.86 -7.50 -5.59
C GLY A 72 9.17 -6.73 -5.73
N CYS A 73 9.45 -5.85 -4.78
CA CYS A 73 10.71 -5.14 -4.72
C CYS A 73 11.89 -6.09 -4.49
N HIS A 74 13.09 -5.66 -4.88
CA HIS A 74 14.32 -6.39 -4.60
C HIS A 74 14.55 -6.53 -3.09
N GLU A 75 15.14 -7.64 -2.67
CA GLU A 75 15.38 -7.98 -1.26
C GLU A 75 16.03 -6.83 -0.46
N ALA A 76 17.04 -6.17 -1.04
CA ALA A 76 17.71 -5.04 -0.39
C ALA A 76 16.75 -3.87 -0.10
N VAL A 77 15.79 -3.60 -0.99
CA VAL A 77 14.76 -2.56 -0.81
C VAL A 77 13.75 -2.98 0.24
N CYS A 78 13.35 -4.26 0.26
CA CYS A 78 12.47 -4.79 1.30
C CYS A 78 13.11 -4.68 2.68
N ARG A 79 14.38 -5.06 2.80
CA ARG A 79 15.15 -4.93 4.04
C ARG A 79 15.45 -3.48 4.42
N LEU A 80 15.62 -2.56 3.43
CA LEU A 80 15.59 -1.14 3.69
C LEU A 80 14.30 -0.75 4.41
N GLY A 81 13.13 -1.17 3.92
CA GLY A 81 11.85 -0.87 4.56
C GLY A 81 11.76 -1.33 6.00
N LEU A 82 12.28 -2.53 6.32
CA LEU A 82 12.30 -3.04 7.70
C LEU A 82 13.21 -2.24 8.64
N PHE A 83 14.28 -1.66 8.12
CA PHE A 83 15.32 -0.97 8.90
C PHE A 83 15.48 0.52 8.54
N HIS A 84 14.51 1.14 7.84
CA HIS A 84 14.61 2.51 7.31
C HIS A 84 14.80 3.60 8.39
N SER A 85 14.65 3.27 9.64
CA SER A 85 14.91 4.15 10.78
C SER A 85 15.96 3.57 11.76
N ALA A 86 16.73 2.56 11.34
CA ALA A 86 17.70 1.89 12.20
C ALA A 86 18.70 2.85 12.84
N TYR A 87 19.16 3.83 12.10
CA TYR A 87 20.12 4.86 12.58
C TYR A 87 19.45 6.18 13.01
N GLY A 88 18.11 6.21 13.08
CA GLY A 88 17.35 7.47 13.13
C GLY A 88 17.35 8.16 11.75
N ASN A 89 16.47 9.12 11.55
CA ASN A 89 16.42 9.85 10.27
C ASN A 89 15.89 11.28 10.47
N SER A 90 15.68 12.03 9.38
CA SER A 90 15.18 13.41 9.41
C SER A 90 13.85 13.61 10.15
N PHE A 91 13.08 12.54 10.37
CA PHE A 91 11.76 12.57 10.98
C PHE A 91 11.69 11.80 12.32
N VAL A 92 12.59 10.84 12.54
CA VAL A 92 12.58 9.93 13.71
C VAL A 92 13.93 9.98 14.41
N ALA A 93 13.94 10.50 15.63
CA ALA A 93 15.16 10.61 16.43
C ALA A 93 15.60 9.28 17.09
N MET A 94 14.67 8.31 17.21
CA MET A 94 14.98 7.00 17.80
C MET A 94 15.99 6.24 16.94
N ARG A 95 16.98 5.61 17.61
CA ARG A 95 18.02 4.81 16.97
C ARG A 95 18.03 3.41 17.55
N LEU A 96 18.03 2.40 16.70
CA LEU A 96 18.23 1.01 17.07
C LEU A 96 19.71 0.60 16.99
N TYR A 97 20.46 1.29 16.13
CA TYR A 97 21.88 1.10 15.85
C TYR A 97 22.57 2.45 15.77
N SER A 98 23.86 2.47 16.11
CA SER A 98 24.74 3.64 15.91
C SER A 98 25.34 3.62 14.51
N PRO A 99 25.17 4.66 13.69
CA PRO A 99 25.82 4.70 12.37
C PRO A 99 27.35 4.76 12.44
N ALA A 100 27.92 5.10 13.60
CA ALA A 100 29.37 5.17 13.79
C ALA A 100 29.99 3.81 14.15
N THR A 101 29.26 2.93 14.87
CA THR A 101 29.84 1.69 15.46
C THR A 101 29.15 0.43 14.99
N ASP A 102 27.88 0.47 14.59
CA ASP A 102 27.09 -0.75 14.42
C ASP A 102 26.82 -1.09 12.95
N ARG A 103 27.36 -0.34 11.98
CA ARG A 103 27.17 -0.60 10.54
C ARG A 103 27.52 -2.03 10.16
N GLN A 104 28.69 -2.54 10.63
CA GLN A 104 29.11 -3.89 10.31
C GLN A 104 28.17 -4.96 10.89
N ARG A 105 27.63 -4.72 12.08
CA ARG A 105 26.64 -5.62 12.70
C ARG A 105 25.35 -5.68 11.87
N LEU A 106 24.86 -4.52 11.41
CA LEU A 106 23.67 -4.47 10.58
C LEU A 106 23.91 -5.09 9.20
N ARG A 107 25.10 -4.87 8.59
CA ARG A 107 25.51 -5.52 7.33
C ARG A 107 25.47 -7.05 7.41
N CYS A 108 25.96 -7.62 8.51
CA CYS A 108 25.90 -9.06 8.71
C CYS A 108 24.46 -9.58 8.81
N LEU A 109 23.54 -8.77 9.30
CA LEU A 109 22.12 -9.14 9.47
C LEU A 109 21.32 -9.01 8.17
N ILE A 110 21.46 -7.89 7.45
CA ILE A 110 20.58 -7.57 6.31
C ILE A 110 21.28 -7.58 4.95
N GLY A 111 22.58 -7.76 4.91
CA GLY A 111 23.40 -7.69 3.70
C GLY A 111 23.97 -6.30 3.43
N GLU A 112 25.03 -6.24 2.64
CA GLU A 112 25.79 -5.01 2.39
C GLU A 112 24.97 -3.96 1.61
N GLU A 113 24.28 -4.40 0.55
CA GLU A 113 23.47 -3.48 -0.30
C GLU A 113 22.30 -2.88 0.50
N ALA A 114 21.62 -3.70 1.31
CA ALA A 114 20.52 -3.23 2.15
C ALA A 114 21.01 -2.25 3.22
N GLU A 115 22.14 -2.57 3.89
CA GLU A 115 22.68 -1.67 4.91
C GLU A 115 23.12 -0.33 4.33
N GLU A 116 23.73 -0.32 3.14
CA GLU A 116 24.11 0.92 2.47
C GLU A 116 22.89 1.79 2.15
N LEU A 117 21.79 1.18 1.67
CA LEU A 117 20.52 1.89 1.47
C LEU A 117 19.96 2.44 2.78
N VAL A 118 19.98 1.64 3.86
CA VAL A 118 19.54 2.08 5.20
C VAL A 118 20.40 3.25 5.70
N TYR A 119 21.73 3.17 5.53
CA TYR A 119 22.63 4.23 5.93
C TYR A 119 22.30 5.54 5.19
N LEU A 120 22.22 5.50 3.86
CA LEU A 120 21.87 6.67 3.07
C LEU A 120 20.51 7.22 3.46
N PHE A 121 19.49 6.36 3.56
CA PHE A 121 18.13 6.76 3.92
C PHE A 121 18.03 7.46 5.28
N CYS A 122 18.82 7.00 6.26
CA CYS A 122 18.87 7.59 7.59
C CYS A 122 19.73 8.86 7.68
N CYS A 123 20.78 8.94 6.87
CA CYS A 123 21.79 9.99 7.04
C CYS A 123 21.62 11.19 6.11
N VAL A 124 20.94 11.03 4.96
CA VAL A 124 20.71 12.17 4.05
C VAL A 124 19.49 12.99 4.43
N ASP A 125 19.50 14.26 4.01
CA ASP A 125 18.32 15.11 4.05
C ASP A 125 17.25 14.62 3.06
N ARG A 126 16.36 13.74 3.54
CA ARG A 126 15.27 13.16 2.75
C ARG A 126 14.29 14.21 2.26
N GLN A 127 14.04 15.27 3.04
CA GLN A 127 13.10 16.32 2.63
C GLN A 127 13.56 16.99 1.34
N SER A 128 14.87 17.28 1.23
CA SER A 128 15.47 17.83 0.02
C SER A 128 15.38 16.87 -1.17
N LEU A 129 15.60 15.57 -0.96
CA LEU A 129 15.44 14.56 -2.02
C LEU A 129 13.98 14.50 -2.53
N GLU A 130 13.04 14.39 -1.61
CA GLU A 130 11.61 14.33 -1.94
C GLU A 130 11.14 15.59 -2.67
N ALA A 131 11.57 16.77 -2.19
CA ALA A 131 11.24 18.05 -2.81
C ALA A 131 11.79 18.14 -4.24
N ALA A 132 13.03 17.72 -4.47
CA ALA A 132 13.65 17.71 -5.79
C ALA A 132 12.91 16.76 -6.76
N VAL A 133 12.62 15.52 -6.33
CA VAL A 133 11.89 14.55 -7.15
C VAL A 133 10.48 15.05 -7.50
N LEU A 134 9.76 15.63 -6.55
CA LEU A 134 8.42 16.17 -6.78
C LEU A 134 8.42 17.41 -7.67
N ALA A 135 9.43 18.28 -7.55
CA ALA A 135 9.54 19.48 -8.37
C ALA A 135 9.87 19.13 -9.84
N GLU A 136 10.74 18.14 -10.04
CA GLU A 136 11.20 17.74 -11.37
C GLU A 136 10.30 16.67 -12.04
N GLY A 137 9.48 15.96 -11.26
CA GLY A 137 8.67 14.85 -11.72
C GLY A 137 9.47 13.65 -12.23
N ARG A 138 10.75 13.58 -11.89
CA ARG A 138 11.68 12.52 -12.31
C ARG A 138 12.80 12.32 -11.28
N ILE A 139 13.52 11.22 -11.40
CA ILE A 139 14.75 10.92 -10.65
C ILE A 139 15.95 11.24 -11.55
N ARG A 140 16.86 12.08 -11.07
CA ARG A 140 18.03 12.54 -11.84
C ARG A 140 18.99 11.40 -12.16
N HIS A 141 19.41 11.30 -13.40
CA HIS A 141 20.39 10.28 -13.85
C HIS A 141 21.77 10.47 -13.20
N GLU A 142 22.17 11.71 -12.97
CA GLU A 142 23.42 12.10 -12.30
C GLU A 142 23.38 11.85 -10.78
N GLY A 143 22.24 11.51 -10.21
CA GLY A 143 22.07 11.36 -8.77
C GLY A 143 21.91 12.68 -8.02
N TYR A 144 22.12 12.61 -6.71
CA TYR A 144 21.92 13.74 -5.79
C TYR A 144 23.10 13.87 -4.83
N ARG A 145 23.52 15.11 -4.55
CA ARG A 145 24.36 15.44 -3.42
C ARG A 145 23.49 16.05 -2.34
N LEU A 146 23.43 15.40 -1.19
CA LEU A 146 22.50 15.74 -0.10
C LEU A 146 23.27 15.91 1.20
N ARG A 147 22.84 16.86 2.00
CA ARG A 147 23.42 17.10 3.32
C ARG A 147 23.31 15.86 4.19
N ASN A 148 24.38 15.54 4.91
CA ASN A 148 24.37 14.50 5.95
C ASN A 148 23.75 15.09 7.23
N VAL A 149 22.52 14.66 7.58
CA VAL A 149 21.80 15.15 8.76
C VAL A 149 22.30 14.52 10.07
N GLN A 150 23.15 13.50 9.99
CA GLN A 150 23.78 12.86 11.16
C GLN A 150 25.17 13.43 11.48
N ALA A 151 25.74 14.21 10.57
CA ALA A 151 27.00 14.90 10.86
C ALA A 151 26.75 16.02 11.89
N ALA A 152 27.70 16.20 12.80
CA ALA A 152 27.68 17.34 13.73
C ALA A 152 27.55 18.66 12.94
N ASP A 153 26.93 19.68 13.54
CA ASP A 153 26.74 21.03 12.97
C ASP A 153 28.07 21.75 12.84
N THR A 154 28.95 21.25 11.98
CA THR A 154 30.18 21.89 11.56
C THR A 154 29.95 22.51 10.19
N GLN A 155 30.61 23.62 9.89
CA GLN A 155 30.52 24.32 8.59
C GLN A 155 30.87 23.44 7.37
N ASP A 156 31.47 22.27 7.62
CA ASP A 156 31.81 21.22 6.66
C ASP A 156 30.85 19.98 6.79
N ALA A 157 29.55 20.20 6.97
CA ALA A 157 28.60 19.08 6.93
C ALA A 157 28.77 18.33 5.62
N ALA A 158 29.47 17.18 5.66
CA ALA A 158 29.79 16.40 4.49
C ALA A 158 28.52 16.02 3.73
N GLU A 159 28.46 16.34 2.43
CA GLU A 159 27.44 15.85 1.55
C GLU A 159 27.63 14.36 1.29
N LEU A 160 26.53 13.63 1.23
CA LEU A 160 26.49 12.24 0.78
C LEU A 160 26.00 12.22 -0.66
N PHE A 161 26.62 11.37 -1.46
CA PHE A 161 26.17 11.13 -2.82
C PHE A 161 25.19 9.98 -2.85
N VAL A 162 24.03 10.21 -3.45
CA VAL A 162 22.98 9.21 -3.70
C VAL A 162 22.88 9.01 -5.20
N SER A 163 23.24 7.85 -5.69
CA SER A 163 23.14 7.50 -7.11
C SER A 163 21.68 7.42 -7.57
N TRP A 164 21.45 7.45 -8.87
CA TRP A 164 20.13 7.27 -9.49
C TRP A 164 19.40 6.01 -8.99
N LYS A 165 20.10 4.86 -8.92
CA LYS A 165 19.53 3.60 -8.43
C LYS A 165 19.10 3.72 -6.96
N GLN A 166 19.99 4.22 -6.11
CA GLN A 166 19.72 4.41 -4.68
C GLN A 166 18.58 5.40 -4.45
N ALA A 167 18.56 6.53 -5.18
CA ALA A 167 17.47 7.51 -5.08
C ALA A 167 16.11 6.90 -5.48
N ARG A 168 16.07 6.10 -6.55
CA ARG A 168 14.86 5.39 -6.95
C ARG A 168 14.39 4.43 -5.86
N ASP A 169 15.28 3.62 -5.32
CA ASP A 169 14.98 2.63 -4.31
C ASP A 169 14.51 3.30 -3.01
N MET A 170 15.11 4.42 -2.62
CA MET A 170 14.68 5.25 -1.49
C MET A 170 13.30 5.89 -1.73
N VAL A 171 13.00 6.34 -2.94
CA VAL A 171 11.66 6.90 -3.26
C VAL A 171 10.60 5.80 -3.26
N VAL A 172 10.91 4.59 -3.70
CA VAL A 172 9.99 3.43 -3.60
C VAL A 172 9.68 3.11 -2.13
N GLU A 173 10.69 3.10 -1.29
CA GLU A 173 10.54 2.91 0.15
C GLU A 173 9.69 4.04 0.76
N THR A 174 9.95 5.30 0.42
CA THR A 174 9.17 6.46 0.89
C THR A 174 7.68 6.33 0.53
N VAL A 175 7.35 5.78 -0.66
CA VAL A 175 5.95 5.50 -1.03
C VAL A 175 5.35 4.44 -0.11
N ALA A 176 6.09 3.38 0.23
CA ALA A 176 5.61 2.33 1.14
C ALA A 176 5.44 2.84 2.58
N ASP A 177 6.42 3.61 3.07
CA ASP A 177 6.39 4.30 4.36
C ASP A 177 5.12 5.17 4.50
N TYR A 178 4.86 6.03 3.52
CA TYR A 178 3.67 6.87 3.53
C TYR A 178 2.36 6.09 3.37
N ALA A 179 2.35 5.01 2.58
CA ALA A 179 1.15 4.19 2.40
C ALA A 179 0.78 3.43 3.68
N ASP A 180 1.78 2.91 4.41
CA ASP A 180 1.57 2.20 5.67
C ASP A 180 1.00 3.12 6.74
N GLN A 181 1.57 4.31 6.92
CA GLN A 181 1.21 5.23 8.00
C GLN A 181 0.17 6.30 7.63
N SER A 182 -0.58 6.13 6.55
CA SER A 182 -1.55 7.13 6.09
C SER A 182 -2.88 7.03 6.84
N PHE A 183 -3.00 7.71 7.98
CA PHE A 183 -4.22 7.80 8.80
C PHE A 183 -4.81 9.21 8.75
N GLY A 184 -6.10 9.31 8.43
CA GLY A 184 -6.79 10.60 8.23
C GLY A 184 -6.75 11.50 9.47
N TRP A 185 -6.96 10.94 10.67
CA TRP A 185 -6.92 11.70 11.91
C TRP A 185 -5.57 12.40 12.18
N GLN A 186 -4.47 11.86 11.67
CA GLN A 186 -3.17 12.50 11.81
C GLN A 186 -3.03 13.71 10.89
N SER A 187 -3.56 13.63 9.68
CA SER A 187 -3.60 14.78 8.78
C SER A 187 -4.43 15.93 9.39
N ASP A 188 -5.53 15.60 10.07
CA ASP A 188 -6.35 16.58 10.76
C ASP A 188 -5.59 17.19 11.97
N LEU A 189 -4.82 16.41 12.73
CA LEU A 189 -3.96 16.93 13.82
C LEU A 189 -2.84 17.82 13.27
N GLU A 190 -2.17 17.40 12.21
CA GLU A 190 -1.13 18.18 11.55
C GLU A 190 -1.67 19.50 10.98
N ALA A 191 -2.92 19.52 10.53
CA ALA A 191 -3.62 20.73 10.09
C ALA A 191 -4.12 21.61 11.25
N GLY A 192 -3.83 21.26 12.50
CA GLY A 192 -4.21 22.03 13.67
C GLY A 192 -5.68 21.86 14.09
N VAL A 193 -6.35 20.81 13.65
CA VAL A 193 -7.69 20.48 14.14
C VAL A 193 -7.61 20.11 15.62
N PRO A 194 -8.47 20.66 16.49
CA PRO A 194 -8.45 20.34 17.92
C PRO A 194 -8.57 18.83 18.17
N ALA A 195 -7.75 18.30 19.09
CA ALA A 195 -7.68 16.88 19.37
C ALA A 195 -9.03 16.23 19.69
N ALA A 196 -9.90 16.95 20.40
CA ALA A 196 -11.26 16.50 20.69
C ALA A 196 -12.13 16.29 19.44
N GLN A 197 -11.86 17.02 18.36
CA GLN A 197 -12.53 16.86 17.06
C GLN A 197 -11.83 15.82 16.19
N ALA A 198 -10.52 15.61 16.39
CA ALA A 198 -9.71 14.69 15.60
C ALA A 198 -9.81 13.24 16.06
N LEU A 199 -10.18 12.97 17.33
CA LEU A 199 -10.04 11.61 17.88
C LEU A 199 -11.27 10.70 17.73
N TRP A 200 -12.51 11.22 17.64
CA TRP A 200 -13.71 10.38 17.48
C TRP A 200 -15.00 11.17 17.35
N PRO A 201 -15.97 10.71 16.55
CA PRO A 201 -15.98 9.66 15.52
C PRO A 201 -15.64 10.18 14.12
N GLY A 202 -15.62 11.50 13.94
CA GLY A 202 -15.65 12.15 12.64
C GLY A 202 -14.39 11.98 11.78
N PRO A 203 -13.18 12.10 12.33
CA PRO A 203 -11.99 12.22 11.48
C PRO A 203 -11.27 10.91 11.17
N MET A 204 -11.86 9.75 11.40
CA MET A 204 -11.28 8.47 10.96
C MET A 204 -11.41 8.25 9.45
N ARG A 205 -11.65 9.31 8.71
CA ARG A 205 -11.67 9.32 7.25
C ARG A 205 -10.28 9.10 6.68
N PRO A 206 -10.17 8.56 5.46
CA PRO A 206 -8.88 8.38 4.80
C PRO A 206 -8.12 9.70 4.64
N THR A 207 -6.79 9.60 4.66
CA THR A 207 -5.89 10.76 4.49
C THR A 207 -5.84 11.25 3.04
N LEU A 208 -5.39 12.50 2.83
CA LEU A 208 -5.15 13.11 1.53
C LEU A 208 -3.64 13.04 1.16
N ARG A 209 -3.10 11.85 0.93
CA ARG A 209 -1.69 11.66 0.57
C ARG A 209 -1.47 10.99 -0.78
N LEU A 210 -2.52 10.42 -1.39
CA LEU A 210 -2.38 9.69 -2.65
C LEU A 210 -2.00 10.60 -3.82
N ASN A 211 -2.41 11.88 -3.82
CA ASN A 211 -1.95 12.84 -4.81
C ASN A 211 -0.42 12.93 -4.84
N ARG A 212 0.23 13.05 -3.67
CA ARG A 212 1.68 13.07 -3.53
C ARG A 212 2.30 11.73 -3.94
N LEU A 213 1.72 10.59 -3.51
CA LEU A 213 2.18 9.26 -3.88
C LEU A 213 2.07 9.02 -5.39
N SER A 214 1.04 9.55 -6.07
CA SER A 214 0.89 9.45 -7.51
C SER A 214 2.01 10.18 -8.28
N ARG A 215 2.52 11.29 -7.74
CA ARG A 215 3.65 12.03 -8.31
C ARG A 215 4.98 11.27 -8.13
N PHE A 216 5.23 10.69 -6.95
CA PHE A 216 6.36 9.80 -6.76
C PHE A 216 6.28 8.57 -7.68
N ALA A 217 5.10 7.96 -7.79
CA ALA A 217 4.87 6.85 -8.69
C ALA A 217 5.18 7.20 -10.16
N ALA A 218 4.83 8.40 -10.59
CA ALA A 218 5.16 8.89 -11.93
C ALA A 218 6.69 9.05 -12.12
N ALA A 219 7.40 9.59 -11.13
CA ALA A 219 8.86 9.73 -11.18
C ALA A 219 9.58 8.36 -11.17
N ILE A 220 9.08 7.38 -10.39
CA ILE A 220 9.60 6.02 -10.40
C ILE A 220 9.38 5.37 -11.77
N ARG A 221 8.18 5.50 -12.36
CA ARG A 221 7.87 4.97 -13.68
C ARG A 221 8.77 5.59 -14.73
N ASP A 222 8.95 6.93 -14.74
CA ASP A 222 9.87 7.62 -15.62
C ASP A 222 11.29 7.05 -15.52
N SER A 223 11.76 6.75 -14.31
CA SER A 223 13.08 6.17 -14.08
C SER A 223 13.25 4.77 -14.67
N VAL A 224 12.17 4.01 -14.81
CA VAL A 224 12.18 2.66 -15.42
C VAL A 224 12.06 2.73 -16.93
N GLU A 225 11.19 3.59 -17.44
CA GLU A 225 10.97 3.77 -18.88
C GLU A 225 12.17 4.46 -19.55
N ARG A 226 12.85 5.34 -18.82
CA ARG A 226 13.99 6.15 -19.28
C ARG A 226 15.22 6.02 -18.39
N PRO A 227 15.81 4.81 -18.25
CA PRO A 227 16.98 4.61 -17.41
C PRO A 227 18.23 5.29 -18.01
N PRO A 228 19.25 5.60 -17.19
CA PRO A 228 20.55 6.03 -17.69
C PRO A 228 21.14 5.03 -18.70
N ALA A 229 21.92 5.50 -19.65
CA ALA A 229 22.47 4.65 -20.72
C ALA A 229 23.30 3.46 -20.18
N CYS A 230 24.00 3.65 -19.07
CA CYS A 230 24.79 2.61 -18.40
C CYS A 230 23.94 1.54 -17.69
N GLN A 231 22.64 1.77 -17.51
CA GLN A 231 21.71 0.87 -16.83
C GLN A 231 20.74 0.16 -17.78
N LYS A 232 20.86 0.41 -19.10
CA LYS A 232 20.03 -0.26 -20.10
C LYS A 232 20.35 -1.75 -20.13
N GLY A 233 19.39 -2.58 -19.73
CA GLY A 233 19.50 -4.04 -19.69
C GLY A 233 19.47 -4.67 -18.29
N HIS A 234 19.50 -3.88 -17.22
CA HIS A 234 19.45 -4.38 -15.83
C HIS A 234 18.09 -4.13 -15.13
N LEU A 235 17.00 -4.08 -15.87
CA LEU A 235 15.68 -3.75 -15.32
C LEU A 235 14.87 -5.01 -14.98
N ASP A 236 15.40 -5.90 -14.15
CA ASP A 236 14.59 -6.92 -13.46
C ASP A 236 13.74 -6.34 -12.31
N TYR A 237 13.60 -5.03 -12.28
CA TYR A 237 12.85 -4.34 -11.26
C TYR A 237 11.35 -4.44 -11.54
N GLN A 238 10.63 -5.22 -10.74
CA GLN A 238 9.18 -5.28 -10.81
C GLN A 238 8.60 -4.04 -10.11
N LEU A 239 8.13 -3.09 -10.91
CA LEU A 239 7.36 -1.98 -10.35
C LEU A 239 6.10 -2.49 -9.67
N PRO A 240 5.76 -1.96 -8.50
CA PRO A 240 4.47 -2.18 -7.87
C PRO A 240 3.33 -1.94 -8.86
N PRO A 241 2.21 -2.65 -8.74
CA PRO A 241 1.06 -2.49 -9.64
C PRO A 241 0.55 -1.05 -9.76
N LEU A 242 0.66 -0.27 -8.69
CA LEU A 242 0.34 1.16 -8.69
C LEU A 242 1.17 1.95 -9.70
N PHE A 243 2.39 1.51 -9.97
CA PHE A 243 3.34 2.18 -10.85
C PHE A 243 3.34 1.61 -12.27
N ARG A 244 2.61 0.52 -12.51
CA ARG A 244 2.48 -0.11 -13.82
C ARG A 244 1.30 0.45 -14.59
N CYS A 245 1.52 0.78 -15.86
CA CYS A 245 0.43 0.96 -16.82
C CYS A 245 -0.04 -0.42 -17.26
N ALA A 246 -1.11 -0.94 -16.66
CA ALA A 246 -1.80 -2.08 -17.23
C ALA A 246 -2.75 -1.60 -18.34
N ALA A 247 -2.83 -2.33 -19.45
CA ALA A 247 -3.76 -2.02 -20.52
C ALA A 247 -5.20 -1.86 -19.95
N GLY A 248 -5.84 -0.72 -20.25
CA GLY A 248 -7.20 -0.40 -19.80
C GLY A 248 -7.31 0.19 -18.38
N ARG A 249 -6.22 0.43 -17.65
CA ARG A 249 -6.23 1.12 -16.35
C ARG A 249 -5.73 2.55 -16.50
N PRO A 250 -6.36 3.56 -15.90
CA PRO A 250 -5.88 4.95 -15.91
C PRO A 250 -4.73 5.17 -14.90
N CYS A 251 -3.79 4.22 -14.80
CA CYS A 251 -2.71 4.23 -13.81
C CYS A 251 -1.64 5.30 -14.07
N GLY A 252 -1.66 5.95 -15.23
CA GLY A 252 -0.78 7.07 -15.55
C GLY A 252 -1.30 8.43 -15.12
N ARG A 253 -2.53 8.50 -14.63
CA ARG A 253 -3.13 9.76 -14.21
C ARG A 253 -2.56 10.21 -12.86
N LEU A 254 -1.97 11.40 -12.86
CA LEU A 254 -1.67 12.08 -11.61
C LEU A 254 -3.00 12.42 -10.92
N LEU A 255 -3.11 12.03 -9.67
CA LEU A 255 -4.26 12.39 -8.87
C LEU A 255 -4.12 13.84 -8.40
N SER A 256 -5.12 14.68 -8.68
CA SER A 256 -5.15 16.03 -8.12
C SER A 256 -5.58 15.98 -6.66
N GLU A 257 -5.16 16.95 -5.87
CA GLU A 257 -5.61 17.07 -4.47
C GLU A 257 -7.13 17.31 -4.39
N GLU A 258 -7.69 18.01 -5.35
CA GLU A 258 -9.11 18.25 -5.47
C GLU A 258 -9.89 16.95 -5.71
N ASP A 259 -9.49 16.16 -6.73
CA ASP A 259 -10.13 14.88 -7.03
C ASP A 259 -10.02 13.92 -5.84
N GLU A 260 -8.85 13.88 -5.16
CA GLU A 260 -8.65 13.03 -3.98
C GLU A 260 -9.58 13.45 -2.83
N ARG A 261 -9.68 14.75 -2.56
CA ARG A 261 -10.56 15.29 -1.50
C ARG A 261 -12.02 15.01 -1.81
N MET A 262 -12.46 15.30 -3.04
CA MET A 262 -13.83 15.03 -3.46
C MET A 262 -14.18 13.54 -3.38
N ALA A 263 -13.30 12.66 -3.86
CA ALA A 263 -13.48 11.21 -3.77
C ALA A 263 -13.61 10.74 -2.32
N ARG A 264 -12.71 11.21 -1.43
CA ARG A 264 -12.76 10.89 0.00
C ARG A 264 -14.06 11.37 0.64
N ASP A 265 -14.46 12.60 0.37
CA ASP A 265 -15.62 13.20 1.01
C ASP A 265 -16.94 12.55 0.51
N LEU A 266 -17.02 12.17 -0.78
CA LEU A 266 -18.11 11.34 -1.30
C LEU A 266 -18.16 9.98 -0.63
N TYR A 267 -17.03 9.27 -0.56
CA TYR A 267 -16.94 7.99 0.13
C TYR A 267 -17.36 8.12 1.59
N TRP A 268 -16.80 9.10 2.30
CA TRP A 268 -17.07 9.30 3.72
C TRP A 268 -18.52 9.71 3.99
N SER A 269 -19.15 10.46 3.07
CA SER A 269 -20.56 10.78 3.18
C SER A 269 -21.47 9.56 3.17
N VAL A 270 -21.06 8.48 2.51
CA VAL A 270 -21.78 7.20 2.55
C VAL A 270 -21.49 6.43 3.84
N ILE A 271 -20.22 6.42 4.27
CA ILE A 271 -19.81 5.70 5.49
C ILE A 271 -20.42 6.34 6.75
N ALA A 272 -20.48 7.67 6.81
CA ALA A 272 -21.01 8.43 7.93
C ALA A 272 -22.50 8.79 7.76
N ALA A 273 -23.14 8.30 6.68
CA ALA A 273 -24.54 8.63 6.40
C ALA A 273 -25.45 8.12 7.50
N GLU A 274 -26.40 8.97 7.85
CA GLU A 274 -27.58 8.56 8.62
C GLU A 274 -28.31 7.42 7.88
N PRO A 275 -29.06 6.56 8.60
CA PRO A 275 -29.82 5.46 7.99
C PRO A 275 -30.75 5.83 6.85
N ASP A 276 -31.04 7.13 6.70
CA ASP A 276 -32.03 7.67 5.77
C ASP A 276 -31.50 7.91 4.35
N MET A 277 -30.19 7.73 4.08
CA MET A 277 -29.69 7.88 2.69
C MET A 277 -30.17 6.72 1.82
N PRO A 278 -30.87 6.98 0.71
CA PRO A 278 -31.30 5.92 -0.20
C PRO A 278 -30.09 5.13 -0.74
N PRO A 279 -30.16 3.78 -0.80
CA PRO A 279 -29.07 2.96 -1.34
C PRO A 279 -28.64 3.38 -2.75
N SER A 280 -29.57 3.77 -3.61
CA SER A 280 -29.28 4.29 -4.95
C SER A 280 -28.37 5.51 -4.98
N ASP A 281 -28.53 6.41 -4.02
CA ASP A 281 -27.69 7.62 -3.94
C ASP A 281 -26.32 7.29 -3.37
N SER A 282 -26.24 6.37 -2.42
CA SER A 282 -24.98 5.82 -1.92
C SER A 282 -24.19 5.16 -3.03
N VAL A 283 -24.82 4.32 -3.85
CA VAL A 283 -24.18 3.65 -5.01
C VAL A 283 -23.60 4.67 -5.98
N LYS A 284 -24.36 5.70 -6.36
CA LYS A 284 -23.87 6.77 -7.26
C LYS A 284 -22.69 7.55 -6.68
N ARG A 285 -22.73 7.88 -5.38
CA ARG A 285 -21.60 8.56 -4.70
C ARG A 285 -20.34 7.73 -4.68
N LEU A 286 -20.45 6.43 -4.43
CA LEU A 286 -19.31 5.50 -4.43
C LEU A 286 -18.75 5.29 -5.84
N GLU A 287 -19.60 5.28 -6.86
CA GLU A 287 -19.16 5.23 -8.25
C GLU A 287 -18.39 6.48 -8.64
N GLU A 288 -18.89 7.65 -8.28
CA GLU A 288 -18.22 8.92 -8.54
C GLU A 288 -16.91 9.01 -7.74
N ALA A 289 -16.88 8.57 -6.48
CA ALA A 289 -15.65 8.46 -5.69
C ALA A 289 -14.59 7.60 -6.38
N SER A 290 -15.00 6.43 -6.93
CA SER A 290 -14.10 5.54 -7.68
C SER A 290 -13.63 6.15 -9.01
N ARG A 291 -14.44 6.98 -9.64
CA ARG A 291 -14.07 7.69 -10.88
C ARG A 291 -13.06 8.80 -10.62
N LEU A 292 -13.24 9.56 -9.56
CA LEU A 292 -12.33 10.64 -9.15
C LEU A 292 -10.99 10.07 -8.66
N ASN A 293 -11.03 9.04 -7.82
CA ASN A 293 -9.83 8.36 -7.32
C ASN A 293 -9.87 6.85 -7.68
N PRO A 294 -9.34 6.46 -8.84
CA PRO A 294 -9.37 5.08 -9.33
C PRO A 294 -8.36 4.16 -8.63
N HIS A 295 -7.57 4.69 -7.70
CA HIS A 295 -6.48 3.97 -7.02
C HIS A 295 -6.90 3.29 -5.72
N VAL A 296 -8.11 3.51 -5.23
CA VAL A 296 -8.59 2.99 -3.94
C VAL A 296 -9.65 1.90 -4.12
N ALA A 297 -9.61 0.91 -3.26
CA ALA A 297 -10.44 -0.29 -3.36
C ALA A 297 -11.79 -0.14 -2.64
N GLU A 298 -11.79 0.55 -1.52
CA GLU A 298 -12.88 0.53 -0.55
C GLU A 298 -14.20 1.08 -1.10
N PRO A 299 -14.24 2.14 -1.94
CA PRO A 299 -15.49 2.56 -2.58
C PRO A 299 -16.13 1.46 -3.44
N HIS A 300 -15.31 0.64 -4.14
CA HIS A 300 -15.82 -0.49 -4.91
C HIS A 300 -16.41 -1.58 -4.01
N ILE A 301 -15.77 -1.87 -2.88
CA ILE A 301 -16.21 -2.91 -1.95
C ILE A 301 -17.50 -2.51 -1.24
N VAL A 302 -17.58 -1.26 -0.75
CA VAL A 302 -18.78 -0.74 -0.10
C VAL A 302 -19.96 -0.65 -1.12
N ARG A 303 -19.67 -0.25 -2.37
CA ARG A 303 -20.67 -0.26 -3.44
C ARG A 303 -21.19 -1.69 -3.70
N ALA A 304 -20.29 -2.65 -3.78
CA ALA A 304 -20.67 -4.05 -3.95
C ALA A 304 -21.54 -4.57 -2.81
N GLN A 305 -21.24 -4.20 -1.56
CA GLN A 305 -22.06 -4.55 -0.40
C GLN A 305 -23.51 -4.08 -0.56
N LEU A 306 -23.69 -2.82 -0.96
CA LEU A 306 -25.03 -2.26 -1.18
C LEU A 306 -25.77 -2.99 -2.31
N LEU A 307 -25.09 -3.24 -3.43
CA LEU A 307 -25.67 -3.94 -4.58
C LEU A 307 -26.04 -5.40 -4.27
N VAL A 308 -25.21 -6.14 -3.51
CA VAL A 308 -25.54 -7.51 -3.07
C VAL A 308 -26.76 -7.49 -2.16
N ALA A 309 -26.78 -6.58 -1.17
CA ALA A 309 -27.90 -6.47 -0.24
C ALA A 309 -29.22 -6.16 -0.97
N GLU A 310 -29.18 -5.32 -1.98
CA GLU A 310 -30.35 -4.92 -2.76
C GLU A 310 -30.77 -6.02 -3.76
N GLY A 311 -29.81 -6.60 -4.48
CA GLY A 311 -30.03 -7.70 -5.41
C GLY A 311 -30.67 -8.94 -4.75
N CYS A 312 -30.23 -9.30 -3.55
CA CYS A 312 -30.78 -10.41 -2.77
C CYS A 312 -32.17 -10.11 -2.19
N ARG A 313 -32.54 -8.84 -2.02
CA ARG A 313 -33.89 -8.44 -1.54
C ARG A 313 -34.92 -8.31 -2.64
N GLY A 314 -34.58 -8.62 -3.89
CA GLY A 314 -35.53 -8.59 -5.03
C GLY A 314 -35.12 -7.61 -6.15
N GLY A 315 -33.93 -7.02 -6.09
CA GLY A 315 -33.42 -6.10 -7.11
C GLY A 315 -33.02 -6.74 -8.44
N GLY A 316 -32.82 -8.05 -8.46
CA GLY A 316 -32.59 -8.83 -9.69
C GLY A 316 -31.10 -9.13 -10.00
N LEU A 317 -30.90 -9.92 -11.07
CA LEU A 317 -29.58 -10.46 -11.45
C LEU A 317 -28.56 -9.40 -11.85
N GLY A 318 -29.00 -8.34 -12.53
CA GLY A 318 -28.10 -7.29 -13.00
C GLY A 318 -27.34 -6.59 -11.88
N GLN A 319 -27.95 -6.39 -10.71
CA GLN A 319 -27.29 -5.80 -9.54
C GLN A 319 -26.25 -6.74 -8.94
N LEU A 320 -26.48 -8.06 -8.96
CA LEU A 320 -25.50 -9.03 -8.47
C LEU A 320 -24.31 -9.17 -9.41
N GLU A 321 -24.52 -9.08 -10.71
CA GLU A 321 -23.42 -9.04 -11.71
C GLU A 321 -22.59 -7.78 -11.56
N GLU A 322 -23.22 -6.63 -11.38
CA GLU A 322 -22.56 -5.35 -11.12
C GLU A 322 -21.76 -5.38 -9.79
N ALA A 323 -22.31 -6.01 -8.75
CA ALA A 323 -21.63 -6.23 -7.49
C ALA A 323 -20.38 -7.08 -7.66
N LEU A 324 -20.45 -8.17 -8.43
CA LEU A 324 -19.30 -9.03 -8.72
C LEU A 324 -18.17 -8.28 -9.43
N GLU A 325 -18.50 -7.44 -10.40
CA GLU A 325 -17.48 -6.62 -11.08
C GLU A 325 -16.85 -5.59 -10.12
N ALA A 326 -17.65 -4.96 -9.26
CA ALA A 326 -17.15 -4.06 -8.24
C ALA A 326 -16.23 -4.78 -7.24
N VAL A 327 -16.61 -5.97 -6.76
CA VAL A 327 -15.76 -6.79 -5.87
C VAL A 327 -14.45 -7.17 -6.55
N LYS A 328 -14.49 -7.66 -7.78
CA LYS A 328 -13.27 -8.03 -8.53
C LYS A 328 -12.31 -6.84 -8.64
N ARG A 329 -12.85 -5.67 -8.95
CA ARG A 329 -12.06 -4.44 -9.04
C ARG A 329 -11.47 -4.06 -7.70
N GLY A 330 -12.27 -4.02 -6.63
CA GLY A 330 -11.81 -3.69 -5.27
C GLY A 330 -10.77 -4.68 -4.76
N LEU A 331 -11.01 -6.00 -4.95
CA LEU A 331 -10.08 -7.05 -4.55
C LEU A 331 -8.73 -6.94 -5.28
N SER A 332 -8.76 -6.69 -6.59
CA SER A 332 -7.53 -6.46 -7.36
C SER A 332 -6.73 -5.28 -6.82
N LEU A 333 -7.39 -4.17 -6.48
CA LEU A 333 -6.73 -2.98 -5.91
C LEU A 333 -6.14 -3.26 -4.52
N LEU A 334 -6.87 -3.97 -3.65
CA LEU A 334 -6.35 -4.36 -2.32
C LEU A 334 -5.12 -5.26 -2.44
N GLN A 335 -5.15 -6.23 -3.35
CA GLN A 335 -4.00 -7.12 -3.57
C GLN A 335 -2.81 -6.36 -4.18
N ASP A 336 -3.07 -5.44 -5.09
CA ASP A 336 -2.05 -4.59 -5.69
C ASP A 336 -1.36 -3.71 -4.64
N TRP A 337 -2.13 -3.11 -3.74
CA TRP A 337 -1.60 -2.25 -2.69
C TRP A 337 -0.90 -3.03 -1.57
N GLY A 338 -1.48 -4.13 -1.06
CA GLY A 338 -1.03 -4.80 0.15
C GLY A 338 -1.37 -4.02 1.45
N THR A 339 -2.14 -2.95 1.33
CA THR A 339 -2.65 -2.15 2.45
C THR A 339 -4.01 -1.57 2.12
N ALA A 340 -4.74 -1.11 3.12
CA ALA A 340 -6.02 -0.43 2.95
C ALA A 340 -5.81 1.10 2.93
N TRP A 341 -6.61 1.79 2.14
CA TRP A 341 -6.74 3.25 2.17
C TRP A 341 -7.58 3.69 3.37
N ASP A 342 -8.68 2.99 3.63
CA ASP A 342 -9.49 3.16 4.82
C ASP A 342 -8.96 2.28 5.95
N LYS A 343 -8.23 2.90 6.87
CA LYS A 343 -7.53 2.23 7.98
C LYS A 343 -8.44 1.86 9.16
N ARG A 344 -9.77 2.04 9.07
CA ARG A 344 -10.71 1.57 10.11
C ARG A 344 -10.71 0.05 10.23
N MET A 345 -10.37 -0.66 9.16
CA MET A 345 -10.14 -2.10 9.17
C MET A 345 -8.73 -2.41 8.62
N PRO A 346 -8.07 -3.45 9.13
CA PRO A 346 -6.82 -3.91 8.55
C PRO A 346 -7.03 -4.45 7.12
N TRP A 347 -5.98 -4.41 6.31
CA TRP A 347 -5.99 -4.89 4.92
C TRP A 347 -6.58 -6.29 4.76
N ALA A 348 -6.17 -7.25 5.61
CA ALA A 348 -6.69 -8.60 5.58
C ALA A 348 -8.22 -8.67 5.79
N ALA A 349 -8.78 -7.79 6.62
CA ALA A 349 -10.21 -7.73 6.85
C ALA A 349 -10.95 -7.22 5.59
N TRP A 350 -10.43 -6.20 4.92
CA TRP A 350 -10.98 -5.73 3.64
C TRP A 350 -10.93 -6.79 2.55
N VAL A 351 -9.81 -7.52 2.43
CA VAL A 351 -9.68 -8.63 1.46
C VAL A 351 -10.70 -9.74 1.75
N ASN A 352 -10.82 -10.15 3.01
CA ASN A 352 -11.77 -11.17 3.41
C ASN A 352 -13.22 -10.72 3.20
N TRP A 353 -13.52 -9.45 3.51
CA TRP A 353 -14.84 -8.88 3.24
C TRP A 353 -15.21 -8.92 1.76
N ALA A 354 -14.28 -8.49 0.89
CA ALA A 354 -14.47 -8.56 -0.56
C ALA A 354 -14.74 -10.00 -1.04
N ARG A 355 -14.00 -10.99 -0.52
CA ARG A 355 -14.22 -12.42 -0.84
C ARG A 355 -15.59 -12.91 -0.41
N VAL A 356 -16.04 -12.51 0.77
CA VAL A 356 -17.39 -12.86 1.26
C VAL A 356 -18.46 -12.24 0.37
N LEU A 357 -18.33 -10.99 -0.02
CA LEU A 357 -19.27 -10.33 -0.93
C LEU A 357 -19.33 -11.02 -2.30
N ALA A 358 -18.18 -11.45 -2.84
CA ALA A 358 -18.14 -12.23 -4.08
C ALA A 358 -18.93 -13.54 -3.96
N LEU A 359 -18.77 -14.24 -2.83
CA LEU A 359 -19.50 -15.47 -2.56
C LEU A 359 -21.02 -15.21 -2.44
N GLN A 360 -21.41 -14.21 -1.66
CA GLN A 360 -22.81 -13.84 -1.46
C GLN A 360 -23.48 -13.43 -2.78
N ALA A 361 -22.81 -12.66 -3.62
CA ALA A 361 -23.30 -12.29 -4.95
C ALA A 361 -23.48 -13.52 -5.86
N THR A 362 -22.56 -14.48 -5.79
CA THR A 362 -22.61 -15.72 -6.59
C THR A 362 -23.70 -16.67 -6.12
N GLU A 363 -23.85 -16.86 -4.81
CA GLU A 363 -24.84 -17.73 -4.20
C GLU A 363 -26.22 -17.04 -4.07
N ARG A 364 -26.31 -15.74 -4.34
CA ARG A 364 -27.52 -14.91 -4.23
C ARG A 364 -28.10 -14.91 -2.81
N GLU A 365 -27.24 -14.96 -1.83
CA GLU A 365 -27.60 -15.01 -0.42
C GLU A 365 -27.09 -13.78 0.31
N TRP A 366 -27.99 -13.12 1.05
CA TRP A 366 -27.65 -12.06 1.98
C TRP A 366 -28.13 -12.45 3.37
N PRO A 367 -27.31 -12.34 4.43
CA PRO A 367 -27.74 -12.69 5.78
C PRO A 367 -29.00 -11.94 6.20
N SER A 368 -30.00 -12.66 6.66
CA SER A 368 -31.27 -12.07 7.13
C SER A 368 -31.17 -11.33 8.45
N THR A 369 -30.10 -11.59 9.21
CA THR A 369 -29.82 -10.95 10.49
C THR A 369 -28.72 -9.91 10.31
N HIS A 370 -28.92 -8.73 10.89
CA HIS A 370 -27.95 -7.62 10.89
C HIS A 370 -26.74 -7.88 11.78
N GLY A 371 -26.47 -9.14 12.09
CA GLY A 371 -25.29 -9.57 12.81
C GLY A 371 -24.05 -9.40 11.93
N GLY A 372 -23.50 -8.23 11.89
CA GLY A 372 -22.29 -7.87 11.17
C GLY A 372 -21.21 -8.97 11.17
N PHE A 373 -20.14 -8.81 11.90
CA PHE A 373 -19.01 -9.75 11.94
C PHE A 373 -19.34 -11.16 12.43
N GLU A 374 -20.36 -11.35 13.26
CA GLU A 374 -20.75 -12.65 13.81
C GLU A 374 -21.33 -13.58 12.73
N SER A 375 -22.07 -13.05 11.78
CA SER A 375 -22.62 -13.84 10.67
C SER A 375 -21.53 -14.23 9.66
N LEU A 376 -20.46 -13.48 9.54
CA LEU A 376 -19.36 -13.77 8.63
C LEU A 376 -18.52 -14.97 9.06
N GLY A 377 -18.31 -15.17 10.37
CA GLY A 377 -17.54 -16.29 10.90
C GLY A 377 -18.33 -17.61 11.00
N ALA A 378 -19.64 -17.53 11.21
CA ALA A 378 -20.49 -18.70 11.51
C ALA A 378 -21.12 -19.36 10.27
N VAL A 379 -21.24 -18.64 9.14
CA VAL A 379 -22.08 -19.06 8.00
C VAL A 379 -21.30 -19.76 6.88
N LEU A 380 -19.96 -19.63 6.84
CA LEU A 380 -19.18 -20.22 5.76
C LEU A 380 -18.50 -21.52 6.20
N PRO A 381 -18.97 -22.70 5.77
CA PRO A 381 -18.23 -23.94 5.94
C PRO A 381 -16.84 -23.80 5.34
N SER A 382 -15.81 -24.24 6.07
CA SER A 382 -14.40 -24.17 5.68
C SER A 382 -14.08 -24.73 4.28
N GLN A 383 -14.96 -25.56 3.74
CA GLN A 383 -14.86 -26.12 2.39
C GLN A 383 -15.21 -25.12 1.28
N LYS A 384 -16.10 -24.14 1.51
CA LYS A 384 -16.44 -23.13 0.50
C LYS A 384 -15.33 -22.08 0.32
N PHE A 385 -14.60 -21.73 1.39
CA PHE A 385 -13.46 -20.83 1.31
C PHE A 385 -12.28 -21.39 0.49
N ARG A 386 -12.08 -22.72 0.49
CA ARG A 386 -11.02 -23.34 -0.32
C ARG A 386 -11.22 -23.16 -1.82
N LYS A 387 -12.45 -23.04 -2.30
CA LYS A 387 -12.76 -22.84 -3.73
C LYS A 387 -12.47 -21.42 -4.22
N LEU A 388 -12.56 -20.40 -3.36
CA LEU A 388 -12.28 -19.01 -3.74
C LEU A 388 -10.77 -18.68 -3.80
N ASN A 389 -9.93 -19.51 -3.17
CA ASN A 389 -8.48 -19.30 -3.13
C ASN A 389 -7.74 -19.81 -4.38
N THR A 390 -8.40 -20.47 -5.30
CA THR A 390 -7.80 -20.84 -6.58
C THR A 390 -8.18 -19.80 -7.63
N SER A 391 -7.24 -18.91 -7.95
CA SER A 391 -7.34 -17.88 -9.00
C SER A 391 -7.69 -18.44 -10.40
N ARG A 392 -7.81 -19.74 -10.55
CA ARG A 392 -8.26 -20.43 -11.76
C ARG A 392 -9.78 -20.50 -11.93
N GLU A 393 -10.56 -20.47 -10.85
CA GLU A 393 -12.01 -20.68 -10.96
C GLU A 393 -12.80 -19.39 -11.27
N LEU A 394 -12.26 -18.21 -11.05
CA LEU A 394 -12.87 -16.96 -11.49
C LEU A 394 -12.77 -16.72 -13.01
N SER A 395 -11.98 -17.54 -13.73
CA SER A 395 -11.79 -17.42 -15.19
C SER A 395 -12.60 -18.43 -16.02
N THR A 396 -13.25 -19.42 -15.41
CA THR A 396 -13.90 -20.54 -16.13
C THR A 396 -15.41 -20.44 -16.30
N HIS A 397 -16.06 -19.38 -15.83
CA HIS A 397 -17.46 -19.14 -16.19
C HIS A 397 -17.58 -18.16 -17.37
N ARG A 398 -16.87 -18.48 -18.49
CA ARG A 398 -17.22 -18.06 -19.85
C ARG A 398 -17.47 -19.32 -20.68
N ALA A 399 -18.68 -19.75 -20.70
CA ALA A 399 -19.30 -20.54 -21.75
C ALA A 399 -20.78 -20.15 -21.82
#